data_65a4d94bdcbee1262db1739173b51ef3
#
_entry.id   65a4d94bdcbee1262db1739173b51ef3
#
_cell.length_a   1.000
_cell.length_b   1.000
_cell.length_c   1.000
_cell.angle_alpha   90.00
_cell.angle_beta   90.00
_cell.angle_gamma   90.00
#
_symmetry.space_group_name_H-M   'P 1'
#
loop_
_entity.id
_entity.type
_entity.pdbx_description
1 polymer ?
#
loop_
_entity_poly.entity_id
_entity_poly.type
_entity_poly.pdbx_seq_one_letter_code
_entity_poly.pdbx_strand_id
1 'polypeptide(L)'
;MAKVKSKYVCQSCGYETAGYLGKCPECGSWGTFVEETDIPVIKDVQIPDNCPPMKLNEIEMNSEIRMSTNISEFDRVLGSGRGKCIEPAGKTTGEACQGIVQGSLVLIAGDPGIGKSTILLQTSGELCKNNKKVLYVSAEESAGQIKLRAERLGVKSDNLYIYPQTNLELIKKHIEEMKPDLVIVDSIQAVYTSAIQSSAGSVSQIRECCNTLMHIAKTQNISIIVIGHVTKEGNIAGPKVLEHMVDTVIQFEGDKYKSYRILRSIKNRFGNTSEVGIFEMGSNGLTEVINPSELFLKE
;
A
#
# COMPACT_ATOMS: atom_id res chain seq x y z
N MET A 1 2.45 16.35 37.27
CA MET A 1 2.39 16.78 35.85
C MET A 1 3.56 16.15 35.12
N ALA A 2 3.33 15.18 34.25
CA ALA A 2 4.39 14.58 33.46
C ALA A 2 4.91 15.62 32.47
N LYS A 3 6.23 15.83 32.45
CA LYS A 3 6.90 16.75 31.54
C LYS A 3 6.75 16.21 30.13
N VAL A 4 5.98 16.86 29.27
CA VAL A 4 5.87 16.53 27.85
C VAL A 4 7.26 16.72 27.26
N LYS A 5 7.88 15.66 26.75
CA LYS A 5 9.17 15.73 26.05
C LYS A 5 8.89 16.05 24.59
N SER A 6 9.41 17.17 24.11
CA SER A 6 9.43 17.46 22.67
C SER A 6 10.67 16.86 22.03
N LYS A 7 10.53 16.40 20.79
CA LYS A 7 11.62 15.94 19.93
C LYS A 7 11.52 16.62 18.57
N TYR A 8 12.61 16.71 17.87
CA TYR A 8 12.66 17.24 16.50
C TYR A 8 12.81 16.09 15.53
N VAL A 9 11.93 16.03 14.52
CA VAL A 9 11.91 14.96 13.52
C VAL A 9 12.17 15.54 12.14
N CYS A 10 13.15 14.99 11.43
CA CYS A 10 13.44 15.35 10.05
C CYS A 10 12.32 14.88 9.12
N GLN A 11 11.65 15.80 8.43
CA GLN A 11 10.53 15.49 7.55
C GLN A 11 10.96 14.84 6.21
N SER A 12 12.28 14.72 5.95
CA SER A 12 12.80 14.04 4.76
C SER A 12 13.13 12.57 5.02
N CYS A 13 13.69 12.21 6.19
CA CYS A 13 14.15 10.85 6.46
C CYS A 13 13.64 10.25 7.79
N GLY A 14 12.95 11.04 8.62
CA GLY A 14 12.46 10.57 9.92
C GLY A 14 13.51 10.50 11.03
N TYR A 15 14.72 11.03 10.82
CA TYR A 15 15.74 11.10 11.87
C TYR A 15 15.26 11.95 13.05
N GLU A 16 15.38 11.41 14.27
CA GLU A 16 14.90 12.04 15.50
C GLU A 16 16.06 12.61 16.32
N THR A 17 15.86 13.80 16.90
CA THR A 17 16.84 14.43 17.78
C THR A 17 16.16 15.21 18.91
N ALA A 18 16.83 15.38 20.04
CA ALA A 18 16.32 16.13 21.19
C ALA A 18 16.35 17.66 20.98
N GLY A 19 17.04 18.15 19.97
CA GLY A 19 17.17 19.60 19.69
C GLY A 19 17.11 19.88 18.20
N TYR A 20 16.76 21.10 17.84
CA TYR A 20 16.72 21.53 16.44
C TYR A 20 18.12 21.50 15.80
N LEU A 21 18.21 20.87 14.64
CA LEU A 21 19.41 20.87 13.80
C LEU A 21 19.08 21.55 12.48
N GLY A 22 19.93 22.48 12.02
CA GLY A 22 19.76 23.15 10.73
C GLY A 22 19.94 22.20 9.55
N LYS A 23 20.79 21.17 9.69
CA LYS A 23 21.07 20.14 8.69
C LYS A 23 20.87 18.76 9.30
N CYS A 24 20.17 17.88 8.61
CA CYS A 24 19.99 16.50 9.04
C CYS A 24 21.30 15.70 8.87
N PRO A 25 21.83 15.04 9.92
CA PRO A 25 23.06 14.26 9.80
C PRO A 25 22.87 12.98 8.96
N GLU A 26 21.65 12.47 8.89
CA GLU A 26 21.34 11.21 8.18
C GLU A 26 21.16 11.43 6.67
N CYS A 27 20.28 12.36 6.27
CA CYS A 27 19.97 12.58 4.85
C CYS A 27 20.62 13.83 4.26
N GLY A 28 21.28 14.66 5.06
CA GLY A 28 21.95 15.89 4.60
C GLY A 28 21.02 17.05 4.25
N SER A 29 19.70 16.89 4.35
CA SER A 29 18.71 17.94 4.04
C SER A 29 18.77 19.10 5.05
N TRP A 30 18.53 20.32 4.55
CA TRP A 30 18.54 21.53 5.38
C TRP A 30 17.11 21.97 5.71
N GLY A 31 16.91 22.48 6.96
CA GLY A 31 15.65 23.09 7.39
C GLY A 31 14.46 22.13 7.46
N THR A 32 14.70 20.83 7.61
CA THR A 32 13.68 19.79 7.56
C THR A 32 13.18 19.31 8.92
N PHE A 33 13.70 19.87 10.01
CA PHE A 33 13.29 19.48 11.36
C PHE A 33 12.03 20.21 11.81
N VAL A 34 11.04 19.44 12.26
CA VAL A 34 9.81 19.94 12.90
C VAL A 34 9.76 19.42 14.32
N GLU A 35 9.35 20.28 15.24
CA GLU A 35 9.14 19.90 16.64
C GLU A 35 7.86 19.06 16.77
N GLU A 36 7.99 17.89 17.37
CA GLU A 36 6.88 16.99 17.68
C GLU A 36 6.87 16.68 19.16
N THR A 37 5.70 16.69 19.78
CA THR A 37 5.52 16.36 21.19
C THR A 37 5.22 14.89 21.34
N ASP A 38 6.03 14.17 22.15
CA ASP A 38 5.73 12.79 22.53
C ASP A 38 4.56 12.78 23.52
N ILE A 39 3.38 12.37 23.06
CA ILE A 39 2.37 11.90 23.97
C ILE A 39 2.70 10.44 24.26
N PRO A 40 2.68 9.99 25.55
CA PRO A 40 2.81 8.57 25.84
C PRO A 40 1.68 7.82 25.13
N VAL A 41 2.01 7.15 24.05
CA VAL A 41 1.11 6.20 23.38
C VAL A 41 0.80 5.15 24.43
N ILE A 42 -0.47 5.01 24.78
CA ILE A 42 -0.93 3.86 25.52
C ILE A 42 -0.64 2.67 24.62
N LYS A 43 0.38 1.90 24.99
CA LYS A 43 0.81 0.70 24.28
C LYS A 43 -0.23 -0.40 24.52
N ASP A 44 -1.33 -0.35 23.80
CA ASP A 44 -2.20 -1.52 23.60
C ASP A 44 -1.79 -2.27 22.32
N VAL A 45 -0.49 -2.56 22.20
CA VAL A 45 -0.05 -3.64 21.35
C VAL A 45 0.02 -4.88 22.25
N GLN A 46 -1.10 -5.51 22.47
CA GLN A 46 -1.13 -6.90 22.92
C GLN A 46 -0.65 -7.77 21.75
N ILE A 47 0.68 -7.86 21.57
CA ILE A 47 1.25 -9.06 20.98
C ILE A 47 0.78 -10.17 21.90
N PRO A 48 0.16 -11.25 21.39
CA PRO A 48 -0.15 -12.38 22.23
C PRO A 48 1.16 -12.82 22.90
N ASP A 49 1.27 -12.62 24.21
CA ASP A 49 2.48 -12.87 25.01
C ASP A 49 2.84 -14.38 25.09
N ASN A 50 2.21 -15.22 24.27
CA ASN A 50 2.24 -16.67 24.33
C ASN A 50 2.65 -17.37 23.03
N CYS A 51 3.50 -16.77 22.21
CA CYS A 51 4.14 -17.53 21.14
C CYS A 51 5.57 -17.92 21.60
N PRO A 52 5.80 -19.12 22.14
CA PRO A 52 7.13 -19.55 22.53
C PRO A 52 8.01 -19.68 21.26
N PRO A 53 9.34 -19.54 21.39
CA PRO A 53 10.25 -19.83 20.27
C PRO A 53 9.99 -21.25 19.75
N MET A 54 9.78 -21.38 18.45
CA MET A 54 9.56 -22.66 17.78
C MET A 54 10.80 -23.03 16.96
N LYS A 55 11.10 -24.34 16.87
CA LYS A 55 12.16 -24.81 15.98
C LYS A 55 11.71 -24.67 14.53
N LEU A 56 12.64 -24.30 13.65
CA LEU A 56 12.33 -24.11 12.21
C LEU A 56 11.61 -25.33 11.60
N ASN A 57 11.99 -26.54 11.98
CA ASN A 57 11.41 -27.78 11.46
C ASN A 57 10.01 -28.10 12.04
N GLU A 58 9.59 -27.40 13.10
CA GLU A 58 8.27 -27.54 13.73
C GLU A 58 7.29 -26.51 13.19
N ILE A 59 7.78 -25.54 12.39
CA ILE A 59 6.94 -24.55 11.74
C ILE A 59 6.29 -25.19 10.52
N GLU A 60 4.97 -25.39 10.58
CA GLU A 60 4.22 -25.80 9.41
C GLU A 60 4.34 -24.73 8.32
N MET A 61 4.85 -25.10 7.16
CA MET A 61 4.84 -24.25 5.98
C MET A 61 3.39 -24.11 5.52
N ASN A 62 2.67 -23.12 6.06
CA ASN A 62 1.45 -22.67 5.44
C ASN A 62 1.84 -22.12 4.06
N SER A 63 1.43 -22.82 3.00
CA SER A 63 1.64 -22.36 1.63
C SER A 63 1.11 -20.92 1.52
N GLU A 64 1.93 -20.02 0.97
CA GLU A 64 1.48 -18.64 0.71
C GLU A 64 0.17 -18.67 -0.07
N ILE A 65 -0.86 -18.09 0.53
CA ILE A 65 -2.14 -17.91 -0.15
C ILE A 65 -2.06 -16.61 -0.93
N ARG A 66 -2.26 -16.69 -2.23
CA ARG A 66 -2.28 -15.52 -3.11
C ARG A 66 -3.66 -15.29 -3.70
N MET A 67 -3.98 -14.05 -3.92
CA MET A 67 -5.21 -13.58 -4.53
C MET A 67 -4.86 -12.92 -5.86
N SER A 68 -5.20 -13.57 -6.98
CA SER A 68 -5.01 -13.01 -8.31
C SER A 68 -5.90 -11.77 -8.48
N THR A 69 -5.32 -10.73 -9.06
CA THR A 69 -6.05 -9.50 -9.40
C THR A 69 -6.79 -9.63 -10.74
N ASN A 70 -6.60 -10.73 -11.48
CA ASN A 70 -7.03 -10.95 -12.88
C ASN A 70 -6.46 -9.90 -13.86
N ILE A 71 -5.41 -9.19 -13.47
CA ILE A 71 -4.61 -8.32 -14.30
C ILE A 71 -3.21 -8.94 -14.33
N SER A 72 -2.89 -9.66 -15.42
CA SER A 72 -1.72 -10.55 -15.48
C SER A 72 -0.40 -9.81 -15.31
N GLU A 73 -0.27 -8.63 -15.92
CA GLU A 73 0.89 -7.79 -15.79
C GLU A 73 1.07 -7.25 -14.35
N PHE A 74 -0.04 -6.98 -13.65
CA PHE A 74 0.01 -6.56 -12.26
C PHE A 74 0.34 -7.73 -11.33
N ASP A 75 -0.28 -8.88 -11.55
CA ASP A 75 -0.01 -10.11 -10.79
C ASP A 75 1.45 -10.54 -10.93
N ARG A 76 2.04 -10.41 -12.13
CA ARG A 76 3.44 -10.70 -12.38
C ARG A 76 4.38 -9.80 -11.57
N VAL A 77 4.09 -8.50 -11.49
CA VAL A 77 4.89 -7.54 -10.70
C VAL A 77 4.71 -7.78 -9.19
N LEU A 78 3.52 -8.18 -8.73
CA LEU A 78 3.27 -8.59 -7.35
C LEU A 78 4.03 -9.86 -6.96
N GLY A 79 4.43 -10.64 -7.96
CA GLY A 79 5.27 -11.80 -7.83
C GLY A 79 4.55 -13.13 -7.91
N SER A 80 5.32 -14.17 -8.22
CA SER A 80 4.88 -15.56 -8.27
C SER A 80 5.52 -16.34 -7.13
N GLY A 81 4.79 -17.29 -6.56
CA GLY A 81 5.28 -18.18 -5.51
C GLY A 81 4.70 -19.58 -5.65
N ARG A 82 5.32 -20.57 -4.99
CA ARG A 82 4.73 -21.90 -4.83
C ARG A 82 3.71 -21.83 -3.70
N GLY A 83 2.45 -21.61 -4.03
CA GLY A 83 1.39 -21.43 -3.04
C GLY A 83 0.05 -21.94 -3.53
N LYS A 84 -0.98 -21.76 -2.69
CA LYS A 84 -2.35 -22.04 -3.09
C LYS A 84 -2.95 -20.79 -3.72
N CYS A 85 -3.35 -20.87 -5.00
CA CYS A 85 -4.19 -19.86 -5.60
C CYS A 85 -5.63 -19.98 -5.09
N ILE A 86 -6.21 -18.86 -4.72
CA ILE A 86 -7.65 -18.77 -4.62
C ILE A 86 -8.17 -18.34 -6.00
N GLU A 87 -8.54 -19.31 -6.82
CA GLU A 87 -9.22 -19.04 -8.07
C GLU A 87 -10.69 -18.65 -7.86
N PRO A 88 -11.33 -18.03 -8.87
CA PRO A 88 -12.72 -17.57 -8.81
C PRO A 88 -13.75 -18.62 -8.38
N ALA A 89 -13.43 -19.89 -8.56
CA ALA A 89 -14.32 -21.02 -8.23
C ALA A 89 -13.98 -21.68 -6.87
N GLY A 90 -13.12 -21.09 -6.04
CA GLY A 90 -12.70 -21.69 -4.77
C GLY A 90 -11.82 -22.93 -4.92
N LYS A 91 -11.32 -23.21 -6.12
CA LYS A 91 -10.39 -24.31 -6.37
C LYS A 91 -8.98 -23.87 -6.05
N THR A 92 -8.26 -24.65 -5.27
CA THR A 92 -6.83 -24.46 -5.03
C THR A 92 -6.06 -25.27 -6.06
N THR A 93 -5.34 -24.62 -6.96
CA THR A 93 -4.42 -25.28 -7.88
C THR A 93 -3.02 -25.30 -7.26
N GLY A 94 -2.28 -26.40 -7.48
CA GLY A 94 -0.90 -26.55 -7.00
C GLY A 94 0.14 -25.92 -7.94
N GLU A 95 -0.29 -25.09 -8.90
CA GLU A 95 0.56 -24.41 -9.87
C GLU A 95 1.11 -23.09 -9.32
N ALA A 96 2.10 -22.51 -10.01
CA ALA A 96 2.70 -21.22 -9.62
C ALA A 96 1.61 -20.13 -9.52
N CYS A 97 1.40 -19.63 -8.32
CA CYS A 97 0.38 -18.65 -8.01
C CYS A 97 0.96 -17.24 -8.07
N GLN A 98 0.25 -16.32 -8.73
CA GLN A 98 0.63 -14.91 -8.82
C GLN A 98 -0.41 -14.04 -8.14
N GLY A 99 -0.02 -12.82 -7.75
CA GLY A 99 -0.90 -11.83 -7.19
C GLY A 99 -0.61 -11.42 -5.75
N ILE A 100 -1.59 -10.82 -5.08
CA ILE A 100 -1.48 -10.27 -3.73
C ILE A 100 -1.35 -11.40 -2.71
N VAL A 101 -0.31 -11.36 -1.89
CA VAL A 101 -0.15 -12.30 -0.77
C VAL A 101 -1.11 -11.92 0.36
N GLN A 102 -1.85 -12.89 0.86
CA GLN A 102 -2.79 -12.68 1.96
C GLN A 102 -2.05 -12.24 3.23
N GLY A 103 -2.58 -11.23 3.92
CA GLY A 103 -1.94 -10.65 5.09
C GLY A 103 -0.69 -9.80 4.78
N SER A 104 -0.50 -9.39 3.53
CA SER A 104 0.59 -8.48 3.14
C SER A 104 0.19 -7.02 3.15
N LEU A 105 1.17 -6.15 3.37
CA LEU A 105 1.06 -4.71 3.14
C LEU A 105 1.89 -4.32 1.92
N VAL A 106 1.22 -3.81 0.90
CA VAL A 106 1.81 -3.38 -0.37
C VAL A 106 1.77 -1.85 -0.48
N LEU A 107 2.87 -1.22 -0.82
CA LEU A 107 2.94 0.20 -1.16
C LEU A 107 3.00 0.37 -2.67
N ILE A 108 2.09 1.16 -3.23
CA ILE A 108 2.16 1.63 -4.61
C ILE A 108 2.53 3.10 -4.60
N ALA A 109 3.71 3.42 -5.11
CA ALA A 109 4.26 4.76 -5.17
C ALA A 109 4.36 5.26 -6.62
N GLY A 110 4.31 6.57 -6.82
CA GLY A 110 4.45 7.18 -8.14
C GLY A 110 3.89 8.60 -8.17
N ASP A 111 4.12 9.29 -9.28
CA ASP A 111 3.68 10.68 -9.47
C ASP A 111 2.16 10.85 -9.34
N PRO A 112 1.69 12.03 -8.90
CA PRO A 112 0.26 12.36 -8.97
C PRO A 112 -0.26 12.28 -10.40
N GLY A 113 -1.43 11.63 -10.58
CA GLY A 113 -2.07 11.49 -11.89
C GLY A 113 -1.47 10.42 -12.81
N ILE A 114 -0.49 9.61 -12.35
CA ILE A 114 0.13 8.55 -13.16
C ILE A 114 -0.81 7.35 -13.44
N GLY A 115 -1.83 7.15 -12.60
CA GLY A 115 -2.80 6.04 -12.76
C GLY A 115 -2.90 5.09 -11.57
N LYS A 116 -2.29 5.38 -10.42
CA LYS A 116 -2.32 4.52 -9.21
C LYS A 116 -3.75 4.17 -8.77
N SER A 117 -4.58 5.17 -8.55
CA SER A 117 -5.98 4.98 -8.15
C SER A 117 -6.81 4.30 -9.25
N THR A 118 -6.42 4.47 -10.52
CA THR A 118 -7.08 3.81 -11.66
C THR A 118 -6.84 2.31 -11.65
N ILE A 119 -5.58 1.87 -11.58
CA ILE A 119 -5.27 0.43 -11.54
C ILE A 119 -5.89 -0.25 -10.33
N LEU A 120 -5.89 0.41 -9.16
CA LEU A 120 -6.47 -0.17 -7.96
C LEU A 120 -8.00 -0.25 -8.00
N LEU A 121 -8.66 0.72 -8.63
CA LEU A 121 -10.11 0.64 -8.81
C LEU A 121 -10.49 -0.46 -9.81
N GLN A 122 -9.70 -0.65 -10.90
CA GLN A 122 -9.87 -1.77 -11.83
C GLN A 122 -9.63 -3.11 -11.11
N THR A 123 -8.53 -3.23 -10.35
CA THR A 123 -8.23 -4.40 -9.50
C THR A 123 -9.39 -4.71 -8.55
N SER A 124 -9.94 -3.68 -7.89
CA SER A 124 -11.09 -3.84 -7.00
C SER A 124 -12.28 -4.44 -7.73
N GLY A 125 -12.56 -3.96 -8.95
CA GLY A 125 -13.64 -4.48 -9.77
C GLY A 125 -13.45 -5.96 -10.14
N GLU A 126 -12.24 -6.35 -10.54
CA GLU A 126 -11.92 -7.73 -10.89
C GLU A 126 -12.01 -8.67 -9.68
N LEU A 127 -11.49 -8.26 -8.52
CA LEU A 127 -11.61 -9.04 -7.29
C LEU A 127 -13.06 -9.22 -6.85
N CYS A 128 -13.87 -8.19 -6.98
CA CYS A 128 -15.28 -8.26 -6.63
C CYS A 128 -16.09 -9.19 -7.54
N LYS A 129 -15.71 -9.35 -8.83
CA LYS A 129 -16.30 -10.36 -9.72
C LYS A 129 -16.06 -11.79 -9.19
N ASN A 130 -14.96 -11.99 -8.48
CA ASN A 130 -14.60 -13.25 -7.81
C ASN A 130 -15.16 -13.36 -6.37
N ASN A 131 -16.24 -12.64 -6.06
CA ASN A 131 -16.90 -12.58 -4.75
C ASN A 131 -15.99 -12.12 -3.60
N LYS A 132 -14.89 -11.42 -3.91
CA LYS A 132 -14.03 -10.81 -2.90
C LYS A 132 -14.63 -9.50 -2.40
N LYS A 133 -14.57 -9.28 -1.10
CA LYS A 133 -15.01 -8.05 -0.46
C LYS A 133 -13.86 -7.05 -0.40
N VAL A 134 -14.02 -5.90 -1.03
CA VAL A 134 -13.00 -4.85 -1.10
C VAL A 134 -13.48 -3.60 -0.37
N LEU A 135 -12.67 -3.08 0.54
CA LEU A 135 -12.86 -1.78 1.18
C LEU A 135 -11.87 -0.77 0.59
N TYR A 136 -12.40 0.19 -0.15
CA TYR A 136 -11.63 1.30 -0.72
C TYR A 136 -11.77 2.53 0.17
N VAL A 137 -10.76 2.82 0.97
CA VAL A 137 -10.66 4.02 1.80
C VAL A 137 -10.12 5.14 0.95
N SER A 138 -10.95 6.14 0.69
CA SER A 138 -10.57 7.34 -0.05
C SER A 138 -10.33 8.49 0.93
N ALA A 139 -9.07 8.86 1.11
CA ALA A 139 -8.70 9.95 2.02
C ALA A 139 -8.59 11.32 1.31
N GLU A 140 -8.62 11.34 -0.03
CA GLU A 140 -8.49 12.57 -0.84
C GLU A 140 -9.74 12.91 -1.64
N GLU A 141 -10.48 11.90 -2.09
CA GLU A 141 -11.64 12.09 -2.98
C GLU A 141 -12.96 11.70 -2.30
N SER A 142 -14.02 12.39 -2.65
CA SER A 142 -15.38 12.05 -2.20
C SER A 142 -15.89 10.75 -2.84
N ALA A 143 -16.86 10.11 -2.19
CA ALA A 143 -17.50 8.90 -2.73
C ALA A 143 -18.11 9.14 -4.13
N GLY A 144 -18.63 10.35 -4.41
CA GLY A 144 -19.16 10.70 -5.71
C GLY A 144 -18.10 10.74 -6.81
N GLN A 145 -16.91 11.28 -6.52
CA GLN A 145 -15.79 11.31 -7.48
C GLN A 145 -15.29 9.90 -7.80
N ILE A 146 -15.15 9.05 -6.77
CA ILE A 146 -14.79 7.63 -6.97
C ILE A 146 -15.87 6.92 -7.78
N LYS A 147 -17.15 7.17 -7.53
CA LYS A 147 -18.27 6.57 -8.27
C LYS A 147 -18.22 6.94 -9.76
N LEU A 148 -18.01 8.22 -10.10
CA LEU A 148 -17.88 8.67 -11.48
C LEU A 148 -16.67 8.00 -12.19
N ARG A 149 -15.55 7.84 -11.47
CA ARG A 149 -14.37 7.12 -11.99
C ARG A 149 -14.69 5.64 -12.21
N ALA A 150 -15.34 4.99 -11.25
CA ALA A 150 -15.74 3.59 -11.36
C ALA A 150 -16.66 3.35 -12.57
N GLU A 151 -17.63 4.23 -12.79
CA GLU A 151 -18.52 4.14 -13.96
C GLU A 151 -17.76 4.27 -15.29
N ARG A 152 -16.82 5.21 -15.39
CA ARG A 152 -15.96 5.36 -16.58
C ARG A 152 -15.11 4.12 -16.83
N LEU A 153 -14.64 3.44 -15.78
CA LEU A 153 -13.83 2.24 -15.85
C LEU A 153 -14.68 0.96 -16.02
N GLY A 154 -16.01 1.08 -16.04
CA GLY A 154 -16.92 -0.07 -16.11
C GLY A 154 -16.95 -0.92 -14.82
N VAL A 155 -16.46 -0.38 -13.71
CA VAL A 155 -16.44 -1.07 -12.41
C VAL A 155 -17.80 -0.92 -11.73
N LYS A 156 -18.50 -2.07 -11.57
CA LYS A 156 -19.79 -2.17 -10.87
C LYS A 156 -19.77 -3.41 -10.00
N SER A 157 -20.01 -3.25 -8.70
CA SER A 157 -20.10 -4.41 -7.79
C SER A 157 -20.73 -4.01 -6.45
N ASP A 158 -21.50 -4.93 -5.89
CA ASP A 158 -22.07 -4.82 -4.54
C ASP A 158 -21.06 -5.17 -3.44
N ASN A 159 -19.92 -5.78 -3.81
CA ASN A 159 -18.84 -6.15 -2.89
C ASN A 159 -17.71 -5.09 -2.79
N LEU A 160 -17.83 -3.97 -3.54
CA LEU A 160 -16.90 -2.84 -3.45
C LEU A 160 -17.49 -1.75 -2.56
N TYR A 161 -16.88 -1.54 -1.41
CA TYR A 161 -17.28 -0.54 -0.42
C TYR A 161 -16.37 0.67 -0.51
N ILE A 162 -16.92 1.85 -0.72
CA ILE A 162 -16.18 3.12 -0.75
C ILE A 162 -16.36 3.81 0.59
N TYR A 163 -15.25 4.12 1.25
CA TYR A 163 -15.24 4.77 2.56
C TYR A 163 -14.40 6.05 2.54
N PRO A 164 -15.02 7.23 2.38
CA PRO A 164 -14.31 8.52 2.43
C PRO A 164 -14.00 8.86 3.89
N GLN A 165 -12.79 8.51 4.33
CA GLN A 165 -12.36 8.71 5.70
C GLN A 165 -10.83 8.91 5.79
N THR A 166 -10.41 9.81 6.69
CA THR A 166 -9.01 10.12 6.96
C THR A 166 -8.55 9.71 8.37
N ASN A 167 -9.49 9.46 9.28
CA ASN A 167 -9.20 9.04 10.66
C ASN A 167 -8.94 7.53 10.72
N LEU A 168 -7.72 7.15 11.15
CA LEU A 168 -7.27 5.75 11.17
C LEU A 168 -8.05 4.89 12.15
N GLU A 169 -8.46 5.42 13.30
CA GLU A 169 -9.23 4.69 14.32
C GLU A 169 -10.59 4.23 13.77
N LEU A 170 -11.24 5.09 13.00
CA LEU A 170 -12.50 4.76 12.33
C LEU A 170 -12.29 3.76 11.19
N ILE A 171 -11.20 3.91 10.42
CA ILE A 171 -10.82 2.95 9.37
C ILE A 171 -10.59 1.58 9.98
N LYS A 172 -9.78 1.50 11.05
CA LYS A 172 -9.51 0.26 11.79
C LYS A 172 -10.79 -0.42 12.25
N LYS A 173 -11.70 0.33 12.89
CA LYS A 173 -12.98 -0.19 13.37
C LYS A 173 -13.77 -0.86 12.25
N HIS A 174 -13.90 -0.21 11.09
CA HIS A 174 -14.64 -0.77 9.96
C HIS A 174 -13.94 -1.97 9.31
N ILE A 175 -12.61 -2.01 9.29
CA ILE A 175 -11.86 -3.20 8.85
C ILE A 175 -12.19 -4.39 9.77
N GLU A 176 -12.17 -4.20 11.09
CA GLU A 176 -12.46 -5.23 12.09
C GLU A 176 -13.90 -5.75 12.00
N GLU A 177 -14.87 -4.86 11.78
CA GLU A 177 -16.30 -5.22 11.65
C GLU A 177 -16.60 -5.91 10.32
N MET A 178 -16.05 -5.40 9.22
CA MET A 178 -16.36 -5.86 7.86
C MET A 178 -15.56 -7.10 7.46
N LYS A 179 -14.32 -7.23 7.93
CA LYS A 179 -13.35 -8.27 7.56
C LYS A 179 -13.23 -8.41 6.03
N PRO A 180 -12.79 -7.39 5.31
CA PRO A 180 -12.64 -7.44 3.87
C PRO A 180 -11.48 -8.36 3.47
N ASP A 181 -11.49 -8.88 2.23
CA ASP A 181 -10.35 -9.61 1.67
C ASP A 181 -9.20 -8.67 1.29
N LEU A 182 -9.54 -7.46 0.84
CA LEU A 182 -8.59 -6.41 0.48
C LEU A 182 -9.04 -5.06 1.01
N VAL A 183 -8.09 -4.31 1.58
CA VAL A 183 -8.23 -2.89 1.91
C VAL A 183 -7.32 -2.06 1.00
N ILE A 184 -7.83 -1.00 0.43
CA ILE A 184 -7.05 -0.01 -0.31
C ILE A 184 -7.14 1.31 0.44
N VAL A 185 -6.00 1.98 0.67
CA VAL A 185 -5.93 3.30 1.31
C VAL A 185 -5.33 4.30 0.32
N ASP A 186 -6.13 5.25 -0.14
CA ASP A 186 -5.77 6.24 -1.16
C ASP A 186 -5.99 7.68 -0.63
N SER A 187 -4.96 8.36 -0.15
CA SER A 187 -3.55 7.99 0.04
C SER A 187 -3.17 7.94 1.51
N ILE A 188 -2.06 7.28 1.82
CA ILE A 188 -1.54 7.19 3.20
C ILE A 188 -1.16 8.55 3.77
N GLN A 189 -0.82 9.53 2.91
CA GLN A 189 -0.44 10.89 3.33
C GLN A 189 -1.61 11.69 3.90
N ALA A 190 -2.83 11.38 3.51
CA ALA A 190 -4.02 12.06 3.99
C ALA A 190 -4.62 11.41 5.26
N VAL A 191 -4.20 10.18 5.57
CA VAL A 191 -4.65 9.48 6.78
C VAL A 191 -3.87 9.95 8.00
N TYR A 192 -4.56 10.06 9.13
CA TYR A 192 -3.96 10.46 10.40
C TYR A 192 -4.53 9.64 11.57
N THR A 193 -3.74 9.55 12.64
CA THR A 193 -4.15 9.02 13.94
C THR A 193 -4.16 10.12 15.00
N SER A 194 -5.12 10.09 15.90
CA SER A 194 -5.19 10.99 17.05
C SER A 194 -4.15 10.68 18.13
N ALA A 195 -3.49 9.53 18.04
CA ALA A 195 -2.43 9.13 18.98
C ALA A 195 -1.17 10.00 18.90
N ILE A 196 -0.99 10.76 17.81
CA ILE A 196 0.17 11.65 17.59
C ILE A 196 -0.34 13.05 17.27
N GLN A 197 0.30 14.07 17.87
CA GLN A 197 -0.10 15.49 17.67
C GLN A 197 0.46 16.14 16.41
N SER A 198 1.21 15.41 15.59
CA SER A 198 1.72 15.95 14.33
C SER A 198 0.64 16.06 13.25
N SER A 199 0.85 16.94 12.27
CA SER A 199 -0.11 17.14 11.18
C SER A 199 -0.20 15.90 10.29
N ALA A 200 -1.38 15.68 9.67
CA ALA A 200 -1.53 14.68 8.60
C ALA A 200 -0.47 14.92 7.52
N GLY A 201 0.06 13.84 6.95
CA GLY A 201 1.14 13.90 5.96
C GLY A 201 2.55 14.09 6.54
N SER A 202 2.69 14.36 7.85
CA SER A 202 4.01 14.33 8.50
C SER A 202 4.57 12.91 8.52
N VAL A 203 5.90 12.82 8.57
CA VAL A 203 6.61 11.53 8.59
C VAL A 203 6.16 10.64 9.74
N SER A 204 5.97 11.22 10.92
CA SER A 204 5.54 10.51 12.12
C SER A 204 4.13 9.96 11.97
N GLN A 205 3.20 10.75 11.42
CA GLN A 205 1.83 10.29 11.12
C GLN A 205 1.82 9.14 10.11
N ILE A 206 2.53 9.33 9.00
CA ILE A 206 2.61 8.31 7.94
C ILE A 206 3.21 7.00 8.49
N ARG A 207 4.26 7.10 9.30
CA ARG A 207 4.92 5.95 9.93
C ARG A 207 3.97 5.21 10.87
N GLU A 208 3.27 5.92 11.74
CA GLU A 208 2.34 5.31 12.71
C GLU A 208 1.12 4.70 12.03
N CYS A 209 0.55 5.39 11.05
CA CYS A 209 -0.53 4.85 10.24
C CYS A 209 -0.10 3.56 9.51
N CYS A 210 1.09 3.55 8.93
CA CYS A 210 1.65 2.39 8.26
C CYS A 210 1.90 1.22 9.23
N ASN A 211 2.43 1.48 10.44
CA ASN A 211 2.62 0.48 11.50
C ASN A 211 1.30 -0.17 11.89
N THR A 212 0.27 0.63 12.12
CA THR A 212 -1.06 0.16 12.49
C THR A 212 -1.66 -0.71 11.38
N LEU A 213 -1.58 -0.27 10.12
CA LEU A 213 -2.07 -1.03 8.97
C LEU A 213 -1.29 -2.34 8.79
N MET A 214 0.03 -2.32 8.98
CA MET A 214 0.86 -3.53 8.95
C MET A 214 0.44 -4.52 10.05
N HIS A 215 0.20 -4.02 11.26
CA HIS A 215 -0.28 -4.86 12.36
C HIS A 215 -1.63 -5.52 12.02
N ILE A 216 -2.59 -4.75 11.50
CA ILE A 216 -3.89 -5.27 11.05
C ILE A 216 -3.69 -6.34 9.97
N ALA A 217 -2.87 -6.06 8.94
CA ALA A 217 -2.61 -7.02 7.87
C ALA A 217 -2.12 -8.36 8.41
N LYS A 218 -1.14 -8.34 9.33
CA LYS A 218 -0.51 -9.54 9.87
C LYS A 218 -1.39 -10.30 10.86
N THR A 219 -2.10 -9.58 11.74
CA THR A 219 -2.90 -10.22 12.81
C THR A 219 -4.26 -10.71 12.32
N GLN A 220 -4.86 -9.99 11.38
CA GLN A 220 -6.18 -10.35 10.84
C GLN A 220 -6.11 -11.08 9.49
N ASN A 221 -4.89 -11.26 8.96
CA ASN A 221 -4.64 -11.91 7.66
C ASN A 221 -5.40 -11.23 6.51
N ILE A 222 -5.51 -9.89 6.55
CA ILE A 222 -6.16 -9.05 5.55
C ILE A 222 -5.10 -8.42 4.66
N SER A 223 -5.25 -8.52 3.33
CA SER A 223 -4.34 -7.83 2.41
C SER A 223 -4.62 -6.34 2.39
N ILE A 224 -3.57 -5.52 2.48
CA ILE A 224 -3.71 -4.06 2.46
C ILE A 224 -2.80 -3.47 1.39
N ILE A 225 -3.34 -2.59 0.55
CA ILE A 225 -2.57 -1.79 -0.41
C ILE A 225 -2.69 -0.33 -0.02
N VAL A 226 -1.56 0.34 0.15
CA VAL A 226 -1.50 1.79 0.41
C VAL A 226 -0.92 2.52 -0.80
N ILE A 227 -1.54 3.63 -1.16
CA ILE A 227 -1.00 4.55 -2.17
C ILE A 227 -0.12 5.57 -1.48
N GLY A 228 1.09 5.78 -2.05
CA GLY A 228 2.02 6.84 -1.69
C GLY A 228 2.36 7.73 -2.87
N HIS A 229 2.55 9.02 -2.61
CA HIS A 229 3.05 9.95 -3.63
C HIS A 229 4.58 10.05 -3.53
N VAL A 230 5.25 10.20 -4.66
CA VAL A 230 6.68 10.52 -4.71
C VAL A 230 6.91 12.03 -4.64
N THR A 231 8.05 12.45 -4.11
CA THR A 231 8.48 13.86 -4.17
C THR A 231 8.93 14.22 -5.59
N LYS A 232 9.05 15.53 -5.87
CA LYS A 232 9.57 16.03 -7.17
C LYS A 232 10.97 15.51 -7.51
N GLU A 233 11.71 15.01 -6.54
CA GLU A 233 13.05 14.43 -6.70
C GLU A 233 13.01 12.92 -7.00
N GLY A 234 11.83 12.35 -7.26
CA GLY A 234 11.66 10.92 -7.54
C GLY A 234 11.73 10.00 -6.30
N ASN A 235 11.91 10.57 -5.12
CA ASN A 235 11.85 9.82 -3.87
C ASN A 235 10.41 9.66 -3.43
N ILE A 236 10.08 8.54 -2.79
CA ILE A 236 8.75 8.34 -2.20
C ILE A 236 8.49 9.46 -1.19
N ALA A 237 7.39 10.21 -1.38
CA ALA A 237 6.99 11.29 -0.48
C ALA A 237 6.55 10.73 0.86
N GLY A 238 7.26 11.14 1.89
CA GLY A 238 7.26 10.41 3.14
C GLY A 238 8.34 9.34 3.04
N PRO A 239 9.16 9.20 4.05
CA PRO A 239 10.55 8.79 3.94
C PRO A 239 10.69 7.38 3.36
N LYS A 240 11.86 7.06 2.88
CA LYS A 240 12.39 5.70 2.68
C LYS A 240 12.02 4.73 3.82
N VAL A 241 11.58 5.26 4.96
CA VAL A 241 11.02 4.52 6.10
C VAL A 241 9.86 3.62 5.68
N LEU A 242 8.93 4.09 4.82
CA LEU A 242 7.82 3.24 4.35
C LEU A 242 8.29 2.03 3.56
N GLU A 243 9.35 2.18 2.74
CA GLU A 243 9.90 1.07 1.98
C GLU A 243 10.41 -0.06 2.89
N HIS A 244 10.96 0.29 4.05
CA HIS A 244 11.44 -0.71 5.01
C HIS A 244 10.32 -1.37 5.79
N MET A 245 9.20 -0.68 5.99
CA MET A 245 8.08 -1.15 6.79
C MET A 245 7.16 -2.12 6.05
N VAL A 246 6.91 -1.88 4.75
CA VAL A 246 6.00 -2.69 3.94
C VAL A 246 6.66 -3.97 3.40
N ASP A 247 5.85 -4.94 3.01
CA ASP A 247 6.34 -6.21 2.45
C ASP A 247 6.73 -6.05 0.98
N THR A 248 5.97 -5.27 0.22
CA THR A 248 6.19 -5.06 -1.22
C THR A 248 6.08 -3.57 -1.54
N VAL A 249 6.99 -3.08 -2.38
CA VAL A 249 6.99 -1.72 -2.92
C VAL A 249 6.93 -1.80 -4.44
N ILE A 250 5.88 -1.24 -5.02
CA ILE A 250 5.70 -1.12 -6.47
C ILE A 250 5.78 0.36 -6.83
N GLN A 251 6.68 0.69 -7.74
CA GLN A 251 6.79 2.02 -8.29
C GLN A 251 6.06 2.10 -9.63
N PHE A 252 5.22 3.10 -9.73
CA PHE A 252 4.50 3.45 -10.95
C PHE A 252 5.29 4.55 -11.66
N GLU A 253 5.80 4.25 -12.84
CA GLU A 253 6.62 5.14 -13.67
C GLU A 253 5.90 5.45 -15.00
N GLY A 254 6.25 6.54 -15.63
CA GLY A 254 5.78 6.90 -16.96
C GLY A 254 5.81 8.39 -17.21
N ASP A 255 5.83 8.74 -18.46
CA ASP A 255 5.72 10.13 -18.91
C ASP A 255 4.22 10.52 -19.01
N LYS A 256 3.87 11.69 -18.49
CA LYS A 256 2.49 12.21 -18.57
C LYS A 256 2.04 12.45 -20.02
N TYR A 257 2.99 12.63 -20.93
CA TYR A 257 2.73 12.88 -22.35
C TYR A 257 2.71 11.58 -23.20
N LYS A 258 3.17 10.45 -22.66
CA LYS A 258 3.14 9.15 -23.31
C LYS A 258 1.98 8.32 -22.76
N SER A 259 1.38 7.47 -23.61
CA SER A 259 0.28 6.59 -23.21
C SER A 259 0.72 5.46 -22.27
N TYR A 260 2.01 5.10 -22.31
CA TYR A 260 2.52 3.94 -21.58
C TYR A 260 2.84 4.24 -20.11
N ARG A 261 2.59 3.25 -19.27
CA ARG A 261 2.88 3.24 -17.84
C ARG A 261 3.63 1.96 -17.50
N ILE A 262 4.60 2.08 -16.62
CA ILE A 262 5.46 0.98 -16.21
C ILE A 262 5.27 0.77 -14.71
N LEU A 263 4.97 -0.44 -14.30
CA LEU A 263 5.00 -0.88 -12.91
C LEU A 263 6.28 -1.66 -12.68
N ARG A 264 7.04 -1.28 -11.67
CA ARG A 264 8.28 -1.93 -11.30
C ARG A 264 8.27 -2.31 -9.82
N SER A 265 8.63 -3.54 -9.52
CA SER A 265 8.84 -3.98 -8.15
C SER A 265 10.19 -3.47 -7.65
N ILE A 266 10.19 -2.60 -6.63
CA ILE A 266 11.41 -2.08 -5.99
C ILE A 266 11.84 -2.96 -4.82
N LYS A 267 10.85 -3.51 -4.12
CA LYS A 267 11.03 -4.44 -3.00
C LYS A 267 9.92 -5.47 -3.03
N ASN A 268 10.26 -6.73 -2.83
CA ASN A 268 9.27 -7.80 -2.70
C ASN A 268 9.78 -8.91 -1.79
N ARG A 269 9.14 -9.10 -0.64
CA ARG A 269 9.49 -10.18 0.31
C ARG A 269 8.97 -11.55 -0.16
N PHE A 270 8.08 -11.56 -1.13
CA PHE A 270 7.36 -12.76 -1.59
C PHE A 270 7.68 -13.14 -3.03
N GLY A 271 8.60 -12.44 -3.68
CA GLY A 271 8.90 -12.68 -5.08
C GLY A 271 10.12 -11.92 -5.59
N ASN A 272 10.35 -12.05 -6.90
CA ASN A 272 11.44 -11.39 -7.58
C ASN A 272 11.12 -9.90 -7.83
N THR A 273 12.12 -9.04 -7.77
CA THR A 273 12.02 -7.62 -8.07
C THR A 273 12.41 -7.27 -9.51
N SER A 274 12.80 -8.23 -10.33
CA SER A 274 13.17 -8.00 -11.73
C SER A 274 11.98 -7.86 -12.68
N GLU A 275 10.77 -8.17 -12.22
CA GLU A 275 9.57 -8.13 -13.03
C GLU A 275 9.08 -6.70 -13.27
N VAL A 276 8.64 -6.45 -14.50
CA VAL A 276 8.15 -5.16 -14.96
C VAL A 276 6.83 -5.35 -15.68
N GLY A 277 5.77 -4.67 -15.23
CA GLY A 277 4.46 -4.64 -15.89
C GLY A 277 4.32 -3.42 -16.78
N ILE A 278 3.81 -3.58 -17.99
CA ILE A 278 3.60 -2.48 -18.93
C ILE A 278 2.12 -2.34 -19.25
N PHE A 279 1.64 -1.11 -19.13
CA PHE A 279 0.25 -0.74 -19.35
C PHE A 279 0.15 0.44 -20.32
N GLU A 280 -0.94 0.47 -21.03
CA GLU A 280 -1.33 1.64 -21.82
C GLU A 280 -2.50 2.37 -21.14
N MET A 281 -2.40 3.68 -21.00
CA MET A 281 -3.44 4.51 -20.44
C MET A 281 -4.40 4.97 -21.55
N GLY A 282 -5.62 4.48 -21.51
CA GLY A 282 -6.69 4.86 -22.43
C GLY A 282 -7.85 5.59 -21.75
N SER A 283 -8.88 5.90 -22.52
CA SER A 283 -10.13 6.50 -22.01
C SER A 283 -10.83 5.63 -20.95
N ASN A 284 -10.73 4.31 -21.09
CA ASN A 284 -11.37 3.31 -20.25
C ASN A 284 -10.45 2.79 -19.12
N GLY A 285 -9.33 3.46 -18.87
CA GLY A 285 -8.36 3.10 -17.83
C GLY A 285 -7.06 2.53 -18.36
N LEU A 286 -6.45 1.66 -17.57
CA LEU A 286 -5.19 1.00 -17.90
C LEU A 286 -5.46 -0.35 -18.54
N THR A 287 -4.80 -0.60 -19.67
CA THR A 287 -4.86 -1.85 -20.43
C THR A 287 -3.48 -2.50 -20.44
N GLU A 288 -3.42 -3.80 -20.27
CA GLU A 288 -2.15 -4.55 -20.28
C GLU A 288 -1.53 -4.59 -21.67
N VAL A 289 -0.22 -4.43 -21.74
CA VAL A 289 0.55 -4.59 -22.96
C VAL A 289 1.23 -5.96 -22.95
N ILE A 290 0.63 -6.93 -23.63
CA ILE A 290 1.07 -8.33 -23.62
C ILE A 290 2.39 -8.52 -24.36
N ASN A 291 2.66 -7.71 -25.39
CA ASN A 291 3.88 -7.83 -26.21
C ASN A 291 4.64 -6.50 -26.28
N PRO A 292 5.44 -6.15 -25.25
CA PRO A 292 6.20 -4.90 -25.23
C PRO A 292 7.21 -4.76 -26.37
N SER A 293 7.74 -5.88 -26.88
CA SER A 293 8.74 -5.87 -27.96
C SER A 293 8.21 -5.27 -29.27
N GLU A 294 6.93 -5.44 -29.57
CA GLU A 294 6.31 -4.80 -30.74
C GLU A 294 6.19 -3.29 -30.62
N LEU A 295 6.16 -2.76 -29.41
CA LEU A 295 6.12 -1.33 -29.16
C LEU A 295 7.44 -0.65 -29.44
N PHE A 296 8.54 -1.27 -29.01
CA PHE A 296 9.90 -0.73 -29.20
C PHE A 296 10.41 -0.89 -30.62
N LEU A 297 9.77 -1.73 -31.45
CA LEU A 297 10.13 -1.91 -32.86
C LEU A 297 9.33 -1.00 -33.81
N LYS A 298 8.34 -0.27 -33.34
CA LYS A 298 7.50 0.64 -34.13
C LYS A 298 7.91 2.12 -34.03
N GLU A 299 8.91 2.45 -33.20
CA GLU A 299 9.61 3.73 -33.17
C GLU A 299 10.92 3.62 -34.01
#